data_e9f86bb70e82edefe740e03dc6b39d71
#
_entry.id   e9f86bb70e82edefe740e03dc6b39d71
#
_cell.length_a   1.000
_cell.length_b   1.000
_cell.length_c   1.000
_cell.angle_alpha   90.00
_cell.angle_beta   90.00
_cell.angle_gamma   90.00
#
_symmetry.space_group_name_H-M   'P 1'
#
loop_
_entity.id
_entity.type
_entity.pdbx_description
1 polymer ?
#
loop_
_entity_poly.entity_id
_entity_poly.type
_entity_poly.pdbx_seq_one_letter_code
_entity_poly.pdbx_strand_id
1 'polypeptide(L)'
;MEVRVDLYTPAARLAEPDSTVSVERLRPRFGDLAAVRLLGRGLLEDAEGRVVEAEAGTVVVGAFGRKMSTRDYVGVVPEEPLEEFHILTFGGVIGLCIDRSHLQREPVKAEYLGTVVDGDEPLNTADLASVKPSRKVEFEGPVVMVVGTGPETGKTTAAASIIRALSHLKVAGLKATGVAAMRDLKAMSEAGASPVYDFVEAGLPSTYVPSDVLIPAVKGLLNACSGAGCVVCELGGSVVGYGSVLQVLSDRDVMSPVSSIVLSASDVVSAWGGVEFLRRHLNLEVSLVSGPATDT
;
A
#
# COMPACT_ATOMS: atom_id res chain seq x y z
N MET A 1 -8.55 27.80 6.70
CA MET A 1 -9.22 28.21 5.43
C MET A 1 -10.09 27.04 4.97
N GLU A 2 -11.32 27.34 4.50
CA GLU A 2 -12.18 26.29 3.93
C GLU A 2 -11.88 26.08 2.44
N VAL A 3 -11.84 24.83 2.02
CA VAL A 3 -11.57 24.40 0.66
C VAL A 3 -12.61 23.39 0.22
N ARG A 4 -13.23 23.60 -0.95
CA ARG A 4 -14.12 22.63 -1.57
C ARG A 4 -13.29 21.49 -2.16
N VAL A 5 -13.71 20.26 -1.88
CA VAL A 5 -13.05 19.02 -2.32
C VAL A 5 -13.85 18.39 -3.46
N ASP A 6 -13.16 17.99 -4.51
CA ASP A 6 -13.75 17.29 -5.66
C ASP A 6 -13.54 15.77 -5.57
N LEU A 7 -12.43 15.33 -4.91
CA LEU A 7 -12.04 13.91 -4.89
C LEU A 7 -11.33 13.53 -3.58
N TYR A 8 -11.80 12.46 -2.93
CA TYR A 8 -11.05 11.71 -1.92
C TYR A 8 -10.40 10.50 -2.53
N THR A 9 -9.15 10.25 -2.17
CA THR A 9 -8.36 9.14 -2.72
C THR A 9 -8.24 7.97 -1.73
N PRO A 10 -7.82 6.77 -2.18
CA PRO A 10 -7.58 5.63 -1.31
C PRO A 10 -6.68 5.90 -0.10
N ALA A 11 -5.69 6.79 -0.23
CA ALA A 11 -4.83 7.17 0.89
C ALA A 11 -5.57 7.94 2.01
N ALA A 12 -6.70 8.57 1.67
CA ALA A 12 -7.54 9.33 2.60
C ALA A 12 -8.90 8.65 2.88
N ARG A 13 -9.11 7.40 2.44
CA ARG A 13 -10.42 6.72 2.47
C ARG A 13 -11.00 6.46 3.86
N LEU A 14 -10.18 6.55 4.91
CA LEU A 14 -10.65 6.41 6.29
C LEU A 14 -11.26 7.68 6.86
N ALA A 15 -11.03 8.83 6.22
CA ALA A 15 -11.73 10.05 6.56
C ALA A 15 -13.16 10.03 6.02
N GLU A 16 -14.10 10.58 6.79
CA GLU A 16 -15.44 10.82 6.27
C GLU A 16 -15.36 11.86 5.13
N PRO A 17 -15.88 11.53 3.93
CA PRO A 17 -15.82 12.45 2.81
C PRO A 17 -16.76 13.64 3.08
N ASP A 18 -16.20 14.84 3.11
CA ASP A 18 -16.94 16.10 3.15
C ASP A 18 -16.67 16.88 1.85
N SER A 19 -17.67 17.59 1.38
CA SER A 19 -17.54 18.47 0.22
C SER A 19 -16.70 19.70 0.48
N THR A 20 -16.42 20.02 1.74
CA THR A 20 -15.61 21.15 2.18
C THR A 20 -14.79 20.75 3.40
N VAL A 21 -13.51 21.03 3.39
CA VAL A 21 -12.61 20.77 4.51
C VAL A 21 -11.91 22.06 4.97
N SER A 22 -11.65 22.14 6.27
CA SER A 22 -10.77 23.16 6.83
C SER A 22 -9.32 22.75 6.62
N VAL A 23 -8.49 23.68 6.17
CA VAL A 23 -7.06 23.43 5.94
C VAL A 23 -6.18 24.51 6.56
N GLU A 24 -5.00 24.08 7.02
CA GLU A 24 -3.92 24.95 7.48
C GLU A 24 -2.61 24.60 6.79
N ARG A 25 -1.77 25.61 6.49
CA ARG A 25 -0.42 25.38 5.96
C ARG A 25 0.52 25.00 7.09
N LEU A 26 0.54 23.71 7.39
CA LEU A 26 1.36 23.12 8.42
C LEU A 26 2.60 22.43 7.81
N ARG A 27 3.59 22.15 8.66
CA ARG A 27 4.73 21.28 8.30
C ARG A 27 4.20 19.89 7.97
N PRO A 28 4.46 19.34 6.78
CA PRO A 28 3.97 18.03 6.38
C PRO A 28 4.53 16.93 7.29
N ARG A 29 3.68 16.02 7.74
CA ARG A 29 4.09 14.81 8.44
C ARG A 29 3.56 13.60 7.69
N PHE A 30 4.24 12.48 7.79
CA PHE A 30 3.78 11.22 7.24
C PHE A 30 2.39 10.89 7.79
N GLY A 31 1.45 10.59 6.91
CA GLY A 31 0.07 10.27 7.25
C GLY A 31 -0.86 11.48 7.37
N ASP A 32 -0.38 12.73 7.44
CA ASP A 32 -1.26 13.89 7.45
C ASP A 32 -2.08 13.95 6.16
N LEU A 33 -3.39 14.16 6.28
CA LEU A 33 -4.27 14.39 5.15
C LEU A 33 -4.01 15.79 4.58
N ALA A 34 -3.91 15.89 3.28
CA ALA A 34 -3.65 17.15 2.61
C ALA A 34 -4.64 17.38 1.47
N ALA A 35 -5.15 18.61 1.40
CA ALA A 35 -5.86 19.10 0.23
C ALA A 35 -4.87 19.76 -0.72
N VAL A 36 -4.89 19.31 -1.97
CA VAL A 36 -4.02 19.80 -3.04
C VAL A 36 -4.83 20.07 -4.30
N ARG A 37 -4.45 21.10 -5.08
CA ARG A 37 -5.05 21.40 -6.39
C ARG A 37 -4.14 20.90 -7.48
N LEU A 38 -4.61 20.04 -8.36
CA LEU A 38 -3.83 19.52 -9.48
C LEU A 38 -3.43 20.68 -10.44
N LEU A 39 -2.17 20.71 -10.83
CA LEU A 39 -1.63 21.63 -11.81
C LEU A 39 -1.58 21.05 -13.22
N GLY A 40 -1.92 19.79 -13.36
CA GLY A 40 -1.98 19.05 -14.62
C GLY A 40 -3.00 17.93 -14.55
N ARG A 41 -3.24 17.32 -15.70
CA ARG A 41 -4.13 16.15 -15.83
C ARG A 41 -3.45 14.90 -15.29
N GLY A 42 -4.19 14.07 -14.56
CA GLY A 42 -3.72 12.79 -14.03
C GLY A 42 -4.81 11.75 -13.89
N LEU A 43 -4.39 10.48 -13.81
CA LEU A 43 -5.26 9.38 -13.43
C LEU A 43 -5.15 9.17 -11.93
N LEU A 44 -6.29 9.13 -11.25
CA LEU A 44 -6.39 8.86 -9.81
C LEU A 44 -7.44 7.76 -9.57
N GLU A 45 -7.40 7.17 -8.41
CA GLU A 45 -8.51 6.37 -7.88
C GLU A 45 -9.32 7.24 -6.91
N ASP A 46 -10.64 7.10 -6.90
CA ASP A 46 -11.47 7.60 -5.81
C ASP A 46 -11.42 6.64 -4.59
N ALA A 47 -12.03 7.02 -3.49
CA ALA A 47 -12.03 6.23 -2.26
C ALA A 47 -12.61 4.82 -2.44
N GLU A 48 -13.50 4.62 -3.42
CA GLU A 48 -14.05 3.31 -3.82
C GLU A 48 -13.20 2.59 -4.87
N GLY A 49 -12.07 3.21 -5.32
CA GLY A 49 -11.14 2.63 -6.29
C GLY A 49 -11.67 2.60 -7.73
N ARG A 50 -12.51 3.56 -8.10
CA ARG A 50 -12.81 3.83 -9.51
C ARG A 50 -11.72 4.72 -10.07
N VAL A 51 -11.22 4.38 -11.25
CA VAL A 51 -10.23 5.22 -11.93
C VAL A 51 -10.93 6.46 -12.48
N VAL A 52 -10.44 7.61 -12.06
CA VAL A 52 -10.95 8.93 -12.45
C VAL A 52 -9.86 9.69 -13.20
N GLU A 53 -10.22 10.25 -14.34
CA GLU A 53 -9.38 11.20 -15.05
C GLU A 53 -9.60 12.60 -14.46
N ALA A 54 -8.64 13.07 -13.65
CA ALA A 54 -8.72 14.35 -12.99
C ALA A 54 -7.99 15.42 -13.80
N GLU A 55 -8.67 16.53 -14.06
CA GLU A 55 -8.13 17.66 -14.82
C GLU A 55 -7.37 18.65 -13.92
N ALA A 56 -6.61 19.55 -14.53
CA ALA A 56 -6.01 20.67 -13.83
C ALA A 56 -7.09 21.51 -13.13
N GLY A 57 -6.83 21.92 -11.90
CA GLY A 57 -7.79 22.64 -11.05
C GLY A 57 -8.61 21.74 -10.11
N THR A 58 -8.68 20.42 -10.36
CA THR A 58 -9.34 19.46 -9.44
C THR A 58 -8.68 19.51 -8.06
N VAL A 59 -9.49 19.66 -7.02
CA VAL A 59 -9.03 19.61 -5.63
C VAL A 59 -9.17 18.22 -5.07
N VAL A 60 -8.06 17.67 -4.62
CA VAL A 60 -7.93 16.28 -4.17
C VAL A 60 -7.52 16.25 -2.72
N VAL A 61 -8.14 15.40 -1.93
CA VAL A 61 -7.65 15.01 -0.59
C VAL A 61 -6.93 13.67 -0.70
N GLY A 62 -5.66 13.68 -0.33
CA GLY A 62 -4.79 12.52 -0.22
C GLY A 62 -4.06 12.53 1.12
N ALA A 63 -3.03 11.71 1.26
CA ALA A 63 -2.20 11.66 2.46
C ALA A 63 -0.71 11.80 2.13
N PHE A 64 0.03 12.54 2.96
CA PHE A 64 1.48 12.59 2.86
C PHE A 64 2.10 11.22 3.13
N GLY A 65 2.91 10.75 2.19
CA GLY A 65 3.55 9.45 2.28
C GLY A 65 4.86 9.37 1.49
N ARG A 66 5.56 8.27 1.69
CA ARG A 66 6.79 7.95 0.95
C ARG A 66 6.50 6.92 -0.12
N LYS A 67 7.22 6.99 -1.22
CA LYS A 67 7.21 5.96 -2.25
C LYS A 67 8.65 5.64 -2.62
N MET A 68 8.99 4.37 -2.63
CA MET A 68 10.28 3.88 -3.09
C MET A 68 10.04 2.67 -3.99
N SER A 69 10.04 2.87 -5.29
CA SER A 69 9.76 1.79 -6.23
C SER A 69 10.74 1.80 -7.38
N THR A 70 11.30 0.64 -7.69
CA THR A 70 12.05 0.44 -8.94
C THR A 70 11.10 0.58 -10.12
N ARG A 71 11.55 1.19 -11.22
CA ARG A 71 10.77 1.44 -12.44
C ARG A 71 9.61 2.43 -12.28
N ASP A 72 9.56 3.16 -11.17
CA ASP A 72 8.51 4.12 -10.85
C ASP A 72 9.13 5.37 -10.19
N TYR A 73 8.45 6.01 -9.25
CA TYR A 73 8.93 7.19 -8.53
C TYR A 73 9.63 6.84 -7.22
N VAL A 74 10.56 7.71 -6.83
CA VAL A 74 11.08 7.82 -5.46
C VAL A 74 10.58 9.16 -4.90
N GLY A 75 9.80 9.09 -3.84
CA GLY A 75 9.16 10.24 -3.22
C GLY A 75 9.28 10.24 -1.71
N VAL A 76 9.45 11.43 -1.15
CA VAL A 76 9.62 11.67 0.28
C VAL A 76 8.61 12.69 0.80
N VAL A 77 8.37 12.68 2.11
CA VAL A 77 7.69 13.79 2.79
C VAL A 77 8.77 14.78 3.19
N PRO A 78 8.75 16.02 2.67
CA PRO A 78 9.74 17.02 3.03
C PRO A 78 9.52 17.54 4.45
N GLU A 79 10.57 18.14 5.02
CA GLU A 79 10.51 18.68 6.38
C GLU A 79 9.81 20.04 6.47
N GLU A 80 9.74 20.77 5.37
CA GLU A 80 9.15 22.10 5.30
C GLU A 80 7.95 22.12 4.36
N PRO A 81 6.95 22.97 4.59
CA PRO A 81 5.84 23.15 3.67
C PRO A 81 6.35 23.81 2.38
N LEU A 82 6.09 23.15 1.25
CA LEU A 82 6.36 23.64 -0.08
C LEU A 82 5.08 24.22 -0.68
N GLU A 83 5.22 25.06 -1.73
CA GLU A 83 4.07 25.53 -2.50
C GLU A 83 3.47 24.43 -3.37
N GLU A 84 4.32 23.52 -3.86
CA GLU A 84 3.94 22.42 -4.76
C GLU A 84 4.46 21.09 -4.25
N PHE A 85 3.65 20.06 -4.44
CA PHE A 85 3.99 18.65 -4.23
C PHE A 85 3.70 17.83 -5.48
N HIS A 86 3.88 16.54 -5.39
CA HIS A 86 3.58 15.59 -6.45
C HIS A 86 2.59 14.54 -5.97
N ILE A 87 1.70 14.12 -6.86
CA ILE A 87 0.92 12.90 -6.68
C ILE A 87 1.83 11.73 -7.06
N LEU A 88 2.23 10.94 -6.07
CA LEU A 88 3.17 9.84 -6.24
C LEU A 88 2.52 8.53 -6.69
N THR A 89 1.21 8.39 -6.48
CA THR A 89 0.44 7.18 -6.80
C THR A 89 -0.96 7.52 -7.25
N PHE A 90 -1.61 6.64 -8.01
CA PHE A 90 -3.04 6.77 -8.33
C PHE A 90 -3.92 6.81 -7.08
N GLY A 91 -3.48 6.15 -6.00
CA GLY A 91 -4.18 6.13 -4.71
C GLY A 91 -3.97 7.37 -3.86
N GLY A 92 -3.39 8.45 -4.38
CA GLY A 92 -3.33 9.75 -3.72
C GLY A 92 -2.29 9.89 -2.62
N VAL A 93 -1.21 9.11 -2.66
CA VAL A 93 -0.03 9.39 -1.82
C VAL A 93 0.63 10.65 -2.35
N ILE A 94 0.78 11.65 -1.47
CA ILE A 94 1.35 12.98 -1.76
C ILE A 94 2.77 13.05 -1.19
N GLY A 95 3.68 13.69 -1.93
CA GLY A 95 5.05 13.91 -1.47
C GLY A 95 5.88 14.67 -2.50
N LEU A 96 7.15 14.83 -2.22
CA LEU A 96 8.13 15.39 -3.15
C LEU A 96 8.79 14.25 -3.93
N CYS A 97 8.58 14.17 -5.24
CA CYS A 97 9.32 13.26 -6.10
C CYS A 97 10.76 13.75 -6.22
N ILE A 98 11.71 12.94 -5.76
CA ILE A 98 13.15 13.25 -5.76
C ILE A 98 13.91 12.49 -6.85
N ASP A 99 13.33 11.39 -7.36
CA ASP A 99 13.88 10.60 -8.46
C ASP A 99 12.77 9.81 -9.15
N ARG A 100 12.98 9.43 -10.40
CA ARG A 100 12.06 8.62 -11.18
C ARG A 100 12.76 7.74 -12.20
N SER A 101 12.13 6.63 -12.53
CA SER A 101 12.53 5.82 -13.67
C SER A 101 12.38 6.60 -14.97
N HIS A 102 13.32 6.42 -15.90
CA HIS A 102 13.22 6.97 -17.27
C HIS A 102 11.99 6.45 -18.05
N LEU A 103 11.37 5.36 -17.60
CA LEU A 103 10.13 4.82 -18.17
C LEU A 103 8.88 5.58 -17.71
N GLN A 104 9.00 6.40 -16.67
CA GLN A 104 7.89 7.17 -16.11
C GLN A 104 7.88 8.60 -16.62
N ARG A 105 6.68 9.13 -16.84
CA ARG A 105 6.46 10.56 -17.09
C ARG A 105 6.73 11.36 -15.81
N GLU A 106 6.80 12.69 -15.93
CA GLU A 106 6.79 13.57 -14.76
C GLU A 106 5.53 13.26 -13.91
N PRO A 107 5.67 13.16 -12.57
CA PRO A 107 4.52 13.00 -11.70
C PRO A 107 3.62 14.24 -11.78
N VAL A 108 2.33 14.07 -11.58
CA VAL A 108 1.38 15.18 -11.56
C VAL A 108 1.75 16.12 -10.43
N LYS A 109 2.01 17.39 -10.77
CA LYS A 109 2.23 18.46 -9.80
C LYS A 109 0.92 18.93 -9.22
N ALA A 110 0.95 19.31 -7.96
CA ALA A 110 -0.21 19.84 -7.26
C ALA A 110 0.19 20.98 -6.33
N GLU A 111 -0.58 22.07 -6.37
CA GLU A 111 -0.49 23.19 -5.44
C GLU A 111 -0.95 22.73 -4.05
N TYR A 112 -0.16 23.01 -3.04
CA TYR A 112 -0.51 22.70 -1.65
C TYR A 112 -1.47 23.76 -1.09
N LEU A 113 -2.71 23.35 -0.82
CA LEU A 113 -3.72 24.21 -0.20
C LEU A 113 -3.59 24.21 1.32
N GLY A 114 -3.24 23.05 1.90
CA GLY A 114 -2.98 22.88 3.33
C GLY A 114 -3.21 21.44 3.80
N THR A 115 -2.75 21.17 5.02
CA THR A 115 -3.13 19.97 5.78
C THR A 115 -4.59 20.09 6.22
N VAL A 116 -5.36 19.02 6.09
CA VAL A 116 -6.75 18.97 6.58
C VAL A 116 -6.73 18.96 8.11
N VAL A 117 -7.55 19.81 8.73
CA VAL A 117 -7.64 19.96 10.17
C VAL A 117 -9.07 19.75 10.67
N ASP A 118 -9.19 19.21 11.88
CA ASP A 118 -10.43 19.19 12.68
C ASP A 118 -10.21 20.11 13.88
N GLY A 119 -10.88 21.25 13.88
CA GLY A 119 -10.51 22.37 14.76
C GLY A 119 -9.10 22.86 14.46
N ASP A 120 -8.20 22.77 15.44
CA ASP A 120 -6.79 23.17 15.34
C ASP A 120 -5.84 21.95 15.16
N GLU A 121 -6.37 20.73 15.13
CA GLU A 121 -5.56 19.50 15.07
C GLU A 121 -5.52 18.95 13.63
N PRO A 122 -4.33 18.63 13.11
CA PRO A 122 -4.21 18.01 11.79
C PRO A 122 -4.78 16.59 11.80
N LEU A 123 -5.59 16.26 10.81
CA LEU A 123 -6.07 14.91 10.61
C LEU A 123 -4.93 14.04 10.05
N ASN A 124 -4.64 12.95 10.76
CA ASN A 124 -3.62 11.98 10.35
C ASN A 124 -4.23 10.59 10.18
N THR A 125 -3.79 9.87 9.16
CA THR A 125 -4.28 8.49 8.89
C THR A 125 -4.10 7.55 10.07
N ALA A 126 -3.10 7.75 10.92
CA ALA A 126 -2.88 6.94 12.12
C ALA A 126 -4.00 7.12 13.16
N ASP A 127 -4.56 8.32 13.28
CA ASP A 127 -5.67 8.61 14.20
C ASP A 127 -6.99 8.01 13.68
N LEU A 128 -7.12 7.91 12.36
CA LEU A 128 -8.28 7.32 11.67
C LEU A 128 -8.20 5.80 11.52
N ALA A 129 -7.11 5.17 11.95
CA ALA A 129 -6.88 3.73 11.78
C ALA A 129 -8.00 2.88 12.40
N SER A 130 -8.63 2.03 11.58
CA SER A 130 -9.65 1.07 12.00
C SER A 130 -9.04 -0.20 12.62
N VAL A 131 -7.80 -0.53 12.25
CA VAL A 131 -7.02 -1.65 12.79
C VAL A 131 -5.90 -1.11 13.66
N LYS A 132 -5.88 -1.53 14.93
CA LYS A 132 -4.83 -1.09 15.87
C LYS A 132 -3.58 -1.94 15.72
N PRO A 133 -2.37 -1.32 15.83
CA PRO A 133 -1.12 -2.05 15.86
C PRO A 133 -1.08 -3.10 16.99
N SER A 134 -0.47 -4.25 16.75
CA SER A 134 -0.30 -5.30 17.76
C SER A 134 1.17 -5.66 17.97
N ARG A 135 1.50 -6.06 19.20
CA ARG A 135 2.85 -6.57 19.53
C ARG A 135 3.05 -8.04 19.15
N LYS A 136 1.95 -8.79 18.97
CA LYS A 136 1.96 -10.24 18.70
C LYS A 136 0.98 -10.59 17.61
N VAL A 137 1.28 -11.64 16.87
CA VAL A 137 0.32 -12.30 16.00
C VAL A 137 -0.53 -13.25 16.85
N GLU A 138 -1.84 -13.06 16.81
CA GLU A 138 -2.85 -13.86 17.51
C GLU A 138 -3.69 -14.68 16.52
N PHE A 139 -3.48 -14.46 15.22
CA PHE A 139 -4.11 -15.26 14.17
C PHE A 139 -3.49 -16.66 14.13
N GLU A 140 -4.31 -17.69 14.32
CA GLU A 140 -3.87 -19.09 14.41
C GLU A 140 -4.02 -19.88 13.10
N GLY A 141 -4.70 -19.31 12.11
CA GLY A 141 -4.92 -19.96 10.81
C GLY A 141 -3.67 -19.92 9.91
N PRO A 142 -3.65 -20.72 8.84
CA PRO A 142 -2.55 -20.70 7.87
C PRO A 142 -2.55 -19.40 7.06
N VAL A 143 -1.35 -18.89 6.79
CA VAL A 143 -1.11 -17.73 5.92
C VAL A 143 -0.38 -18.19 4.66
N VAL A 144 -0.93 -17.88 3.49
CA VAL A 144 -0.22 -17.99 2.21
C VAL A 144 0.36 -16.62 1.87
N MET A 145 1.69 -16.52 1.90
CA MET A 145 2.41 -15.28 1.62
C MET A 145 2.75 -15.17 0.15
N VAL A 146 2.27 -14.13 -0.53
CA VAL A 146 2.56 -13.86 -1.94
C VAL A 146 3.56 -12.72 -2.04
N VAL A 147 4.75 -13.02 -2.56
CA VAL A 147 5.86 -12.08 -2.71
C VAL A 147 6.29 -11.99 -4.18
N GLY A 148 7.11 -11.02 -4.53
CA GLY A 148 7.57 -10.90 -5.92
C GLY A 148 8.99 -10.41 -6.08
N THR A 149 9.57 -10.68 -7.24
CA THR A 149 10.91 -10.22 -7.61
C THR A 149 10.93 -8.76 -8.06
N GLY A 150 9.75 -8.12 -8.24
CA GLY A 150 9.63 -6.73 -8.66
C GLY A 150 8.17 -6.28 -8.77
N PRO A 151 7.94 -5.02 -9.19
CA PRO A 151 6.61 -4.57 -9.58
C PRO A 151 6.14 -5.34 -10.83
N GLU A 152 4.81 -5.46 -11.01
CA GLU A 152 4.18 -6.06 -12.20
C GLU A 152 4.58 -7.51 -12.50
N THR A 153 5.01 -8.27 -11.49
CA THR A 153 5.36 -9.69 -11.63
C THR A 153 4.18 -10.64 -11.47
N GLY A 154 2.93 -10.12 -11.37
CA GLY A 154 1.72 -10.93 -11.27
C GLY A 154 1.33 -11.34 -9.85
N LYS A 155 1.84 -10.68 -8.80
CA LYS A 155 1.50 -10.97 -7.40
C LYS A 155 -0.01 -10.94 -7.14
N THR A 156 -0.69 -9.88 -7.53
CA THR A 156 -2.14 -9.72 -7.32
C THR A 156 -2.93 -10.79 -8.09
N THR A 157 -2.49 -11.14 -9.30
CA THR A 157 -3.10 -12.24 -10.08
C THR A 157 -2.92 -13.58 -9.38
N ALA A 158 -1.73 -13.85 -8.85
CA ALA A 158 -1.45 -15.05 -8.07
C ALA A 158 -2.29 -15.11 -6.80
N ALA A 159 -2.35 -14.01 -6.03
CA ALA A 159 -3.17 -13.90 -4.83
C ALA A 159 -4.66 -14.18 -5.15
N ALA A 160 -5.22 -13.52 -6.16
CA ALA A 160 -6.60 -13.74 -6.59
C ALA A 160 -6.87 -15.19 -7.05
N SER A 161 -5.92 -15.82 -7.75
CA SER A 161 -6.03 -17.22 -8.18
C SER A 161 -6.02 -18.19 -6.98
N ILE A 162 -5.17 -17.94 -5.99
CA ILE A 162 -5.11 -18.72 -4.76
C ILE A 162 -6.40 -18.57 -3.96
N ILE A 163 -6.94 -17.36 -3.82
CA ILE A 163 -8.19 -17.08 -3.14
C ILE A 163 -9.33 -17.89 -3.80
N ARG A 164 -9.44 -17.88 -5.14
CA ARG A 164 -10.44 -18.69 -5.86
C ARG A 164 -10.27 -20.18 -5.61
N ALA A 165 -9.04 -20.69 -5.63
CA ALA A 165 -8.76 -22.09 -5.40
C ALA A 165 -9.11 -22.53 -3.96
N LEU A 166 -8.97 -21.63 -2.98
CA LEU A 166 -9.29 -21.85 -1.58
C LEU A 166 -10.72 -21.42 -1.21
N SER A 167 -11.60 -21.17 -2.17
CA SER A 167 -12.98 -20.68 -1.95
C SER A 167 -13.85 -21.54 -1.03
N HIS A 168 -13.48 -22.80 -0.84
CA HIS A 168 -14.13 -23.71 0.12
C HIS A 168 -13.77 -23.38 1.59
N LEU A 169 -12.77 -22.53 1.82
CA LEU A 169 -12.39 -21.97 3.11
C LEU A 169 -12.92 -20.54 3.21
N LYS A 170 -13.06 -20.02 4.43
CA LYS A 170 -13.28 -18.60 4.65
C LYS A 170 -11.93 -17.88 4.47
N VAL A 171 -11.66 -17.38 3.28
CA VAL A 171 -10.39 -16.72 2.97
C VAL A 171 -10.47 -15.22 3.26
N ALA A 172 -9.55 -14.70 4.07
CA ALA A 172 -9.30 -13.27 4.16
C ALA A 172 -8.18 -12.85 3.20
N GLY A 173 -8.32 -11.69 2.59
CA GLY A 173 -7.30 -11.06 1.75
C GLY A 173 -6.56 -9.98 2.53
N LEU A 174 -5.25 -9.95 2.43
CA LEU A 174 -4.43 -8.95 3.08
C LEU A 174 -3.36 -8.43 2.13
N LYS A 175 -3.27 -7.11 1.98
CA LYS A 175 -2.12 -6.45 1.38
C LYS A 175 -1.31 -5.78 2.47
N ALA A 176 -0.22 -6.43 2.91
CA ALA A 176 0.52 -5.97 4.08
C ALA A 176 1.57 -4.91 3.78
N THR A 177 2.03 -4.78 2.53
CA THR A 177 3.02 -3.75 2.14
C THR A 177 2.71 -3.14 0.78
N GLY A 178 3.16 -1.89 0.57
CA GLY A 178 3.03 -1.16 -0.69
C GLY A 178 2.72 0.32 -0.51
N VAL A 179 1.97 0.87 -1.43
CA VAL A 179 1.42 2.23 -1.42
C VAL A 179 -0.09 2.15 -1.61
N ALA A 180 -0.84 3.09 -1.04
CA ALA A 180 -2.30 3.10 -1.09
C ALA A 180 -2.83 2.99 -2.52
N ALA A 181 -3.72 2.04 -2.75
CA ALA A 181 -4.48 1.81 -3.97
C ALA A 181 -5.57 0.77 -3.69
N MET A 182 -6.72 0.88 -4.34
CA MET A 182 -7.84 -0.05 -4.14
C MET A 182 -7.79 -1.27 -5.08
N ARG A 183 -7.01 -1.19 -6.15
CA ARG A 183 -6.97 -2.23 -7.20
C ARG A 183 -6.71 -3.63 -6.66
N ASP A 184 -5.75 -3.78 -5.74
CA ASP A 184 -5.35 -5.09 -5.21
C ASP A 184 -6.43 -5.65 -4.25
N LEU A 185 -7.02 -4.77 -3.42
CA LEU A 185 -8.12 -5.14 -2.53
C LEU A 185 -9.34 -5.60 -3.32
N LYS A 186 -9.70 -4.86 -4.38
CA LYS A 186 -10.80 -5.22 -5.28
C LYS A 186 -10.56 -6.58 -5.92
N ALA A 187 -9.37 -6.82 -6.45
CA ALA A 187 -9.04 -8.10 -7.07
C ALA A 187 -9.16 -9.28 -6.09
N MET A 188 -8.74 -9.09 -4.83
CA MET A 188 -8.90 -10.10 -3.77
C MET A 188 -10.37 -10.29 -3.39
N SER A 189 -11.13 -9.21 -3.24
CA SER A 189 -12.56 -9.27 -2.92
C SER A 189 -13.36 -9.94 -4.05
N GLU A 190 -13.12 -9.58 -5.30
CA GLU A 190 -13.74 -10.18 -6.49
C GLU A 190 -13.36 -11.66 -6.66
N ALA A 191 -12.20 -12.05 -6.14
CA ALA A 191 -11.80 -13.46 -6.08
C ALA A 191 -12.50 -14.27 -4.98
N GLY A 192 -13.24 -13.60 -4.08
CA GLY A 192 -14.03 -14.21 -3.02
C GLY A 192 -13.43 -14.07 -1.61
N ALA A 193 -12.38 -13.29 -1.41
CA ALA A 193 -11.86 -13.01 -0.07
C ALA A 193 -12.82 -12.09 0.71
N SER A 194 -13.05 -12.43 1.97
CA SER A 194 -13.80 -11.60 2.94
C SER A 194 -13.40 -11.98 4.38
N PRO A 195 -12.94 -11.04 5.22
CA PRO A 195 -12.67 -9.63 4.89
C PRO A 195 -11.44 -9.44 3.98
N VAL A 196 -11.27 -8.20 3.48
CA VAL A 196 -10.07 -7.76 2.80
C VAL A 196 -9.54 -6.49 3.47
N TYR A 197 -8.25 -6.47 3.79
CA TYR A 197 -7.57 -5.36 4.44
C TYR A 197 -6.28 -4.98 3.73
N ASP A 198 -5.86 -3.73 3.89
CA ASP A 198 -4.48 -3.33 3.62
C ASP A 198 -3.91 -2.46 4.76
N PHE A 199 -2.70 -1.96 4.56
CA PHE A 199 -2.00 -1.14 5.55
C PHE A 199 -2.64 0.24 5.78
N VAL A 200 -3.57 0.70 4.93
CA VAL A 200 -4.31 1.96 5.16
C VAL A 200 -5.26 1.79 6.36
N GLU A 201 -5.91 0.64 6.54
CA GLU A 201 -6.70 0.34 7.75
C GLU A 201 -5.85 0.41 9.02
N ALA A 202 -4.54 0.18 8.94
CA ALA A 202 -3.61 0.38 10.05
C ALA A 202 -3.02 1.80 10.11
N GLY A 203 -3.57 2.75 9.34
CA GLY A 203 -3.17 4.15 9.37
C GLY A 203 -1.94 4.51 8.55
N LEU A 204 -1.53 3.65 7.61
CA LEU A 204 -0.34 3.87 6.80
C LEU A 204 -0.72 4.16 5.34
N PRO A 205 -0.50 5.37 4.78
CA PRO A 205 -0.71 5.63 3.35
C PRO A 205 0.32 4.91 2.47
N SER A 206 1.44 4.52 3.04
CA SER A 206 2.47 3.67 2.43
C SER A 206 3.30 2.97 3.50
N THR A 207 3.97 1.89 3.13
CA THR A 207 4.73 1.06 4.09
C THR A 207 6.24 1.32 4.08
N TYR A 208 6.68 2.43 3.51
CA TYR A 208 8.08 2.86 3.56
C TYR A 208 8.36 3.62 4.86
N VAL A 209 8.22 2.90 5.96
CA VAL A 209 8.37 3.37 7.35
C VAL A 209 9.34 2.46 8.11
N PRO A 210 9.87 2.89 9.27
CA PRO A 210 10.69 2.06 10.13
C PRO A 210 9.97 0.78 10.58
N SER A 211 10.73 -0.25 10.92
CA SER A 211 10.18 -1.57 11.28
C SER A 211 9.36 -1.57 12.57
N ASP A 212 9.68 -0.67 13.50
CA ASP A 212 8.92 -0.48 14.75
C ASP A 212 7.53 0.15 14.53
N VAL A 213 7.28 0.71 13.34
CA VAL A 213 5.96 1.16 12.88
C VAL A 213 5.29 0.09 12.03
N LEU A 214 6.01 -0.47 11.03
CA LEU A 214 5.46 -1.41 10.07
C LEU A 214 5.04 -2.74 10.71
N ILE A 215 5.92 -3.34 11.51
CA ILE A 215 5.69 -4.70 12.02
C ILE A 215 4.47 -4.77 12.96
N PRO A 216 4.29 -3.85 13.94
CA PRO A 216 3.05 -3.83 14.73
C PRO A 216 1.78 -3.62 13.89
N ALA A 217 1.83 -2.81 12.83
CA ALA A 217 0.70 -2.62 11.91
C ALA A 217 0.35 -3.94 11.19
N VAL A 218 1.35 -4.64 10.63
CA VAL A 218 1.15 -5.93 9.95
C VAL A 218 0.59 -6.99 10.91
N LYS A 219 1.07 -7.06 12.15
CA LYS A 219 0.54 -7.96 13.18
C LYS A 219 -0.93 -7.65 13.49
N GLY A 220 -1.26 -6.36 13.64
CA GLY A 220 -2.65 -5.92 13.84
C GLY A 220 -3.57 -6.34 12.68
N LEU A 221 -3.10 -6.17 11.44
CA LEU A 221 -3.84 -6.57 10.23
C LEU A 221 -4.06 -8.09 10.15
N LEU A 222 -3.05 -8.90 10.49
CA LEU A 222 -3.22 -10.35 10.58
C LEU A 222 -4.27 -10.71 11.64
N ASN A 223 -4.23 -10.06 12.81
CA ASN A 223 -5.19 -10.29 13.89
C ASN A 223 -6.63 -9.86 13.50
N ALA A 224 -6.76 -8.81 12.69
CA ALA A 224 -8.05 -8.37 12.15
C ALA A 224 -8.69 -9.42 11.22
N CYS A 225 -7.89 -10.35 10.67
CA CYS A 225 -8.38 -11.48 9.89
C CYS A 225 -8.91 -12.65 10.77
N SER A 226 -9.05 -12.45 12.08
CA SER A 226 -9.59 -13.47 13.00
C SER A 226 -10.95 -13.99 12.52
N GLY A 227 -11.16 -15.32 12.61
CA GLY A 227 -12.36 -15.97 12.09
C GLY A 227 -12.29 -16.39 10.62
N ALA A 228 -11.25 -15.99 9.88
CA ALA A 228 -10.93 -16.58 8.58
C ALA A 228 -10.30 -17.97 8.76
N GLY A 229 -10.58 -18.87 7.83
CA GLY A 229 -9.95 -20.21 7.78
C GLY A 229 -8.55 -20.17 7.15
N CYS A 230 -8.23 -19.11 6.42
CA CYS A 230 -6.93 -18.88 5.79
C CYS A 230 -6.77 -17.41 5.45
N VAL A 231 -5.54 -16.89 5.49
CA VAL A 231 -5.19 -15.56 4.96
C VAL A 231 -4.33 -15.70 3.71
N VAL A 232 -4.69 -15.02 2.64
CA VAL A 232 -3.81 -14.79 1.49
C VAL A 232 -3.24 -13.39 1.61
N CYS A 233 -1.94 -13.30 1.93
CA CYS A 233 -1.24 -12.06 2.21
C CYS A 233 -0.29 -11.69 1.08
N GLU A 234 -0.57 -10.60 0.36
CA GLU A 234 0.31 -10.05 -0.65
C GLU A 234 1.28 -9.03 -0.04
N LEU A 235 2.57 -9.18 -0.31
CA LEU A 235 3.57 -8.16 -0.05
C LEU A 235 3.88 -7.36 -1.31
N GLY A 236 3.38 -6.13 -1.37
CA GLY A 236 3.69 -5.19 -2.45
C GLY A 236 5.15 -4.74 -2.38
N GLY A 237 5.82 -4.73 -3.53
CA GLY A 237 7.25 -4.44 -3.65
C GLY A 237 8.05 -5.65 -4.14
N SER A 238 9.33 -5.66 -3.86
CA SER A 238 10.29 -6.70 -4.28
C SER A 238 10.92 -7.36 -3.06
N VAL A 239 11.21 -8.66 -3.15
CA VAL A 239 11.97 -9.40 -2.12
C VAL A 239 13.40 -8.85 -1.97
N VAL A 240 13.95 -8.26 -3.04
CA VAL A 240 15.21 -7.50 -3.01
C VAL A 240 14.90 -6.06 -3.39
N GLY A 241 15.03 -5.12 -2.46
CA GLY A 241 14.70 -3.71 -2.73
C GLY A 241 14.63 -2.84 -1.49
N TYR A 242 13.65 -1.95 -1.44
CA TYR A 242 13.58 -0.87 -0.45
C TYR A 242 13.09 -1.23 0.96
N GLY A 243 13.12 -2.49 1.33
CA GLY A 243 13.09 -2.86 2.75
C GLY A 243 11.75 -3.31 3.32
N SER A 244 10.59 -2.77 2.96
CA SER A 244 9.31 -3.14 3.60
C SER A 244 9.02 -4.64 3.55
N VAL A 245 9.22 -5.27 2.40
CA VAL A 245 9.04 -6.73 2.23
C VAL A 245 10.02 -7.50 3.11
N LEU A 246 11.30 -7.10 3.13
CA LEU A 246 12.32 -7.73 3.95
C LEU A 246 12.05 -7.60 5.45
N GLN A 247 11.55 -6.46 5.90
CA GLN A 247 11.18 -6.25 7.30
C GLN A 247 10.11 -7.28 7.71
N VAL A 248 9.05 -7.45 6.90
CA VAL A 248 7.97 -8.42 7.16
C VAL A 248 8.49 -9.85 7.15
N LEU A 249 9.24 -10.24 6.12
CA LEU A 249 9.79 -11.60 5.99
C LEU A 249 10.85 -11.95 7.05
N SER A 250 11.45 -10.94 7.68
CA SER A 250 12.44 -11.13 8.76
C SER A 250 11.83 -11.21 10.16
N ASP A 251 10.56 -10.81 10.34
CA ASP A 251 9.91 -10.88 11.65
C ASP A 251 9.38 -12.30 11.89
N ARG A 252 9.95 -12.97 12.89
CA ARG A 252 9.63 -14.38 13.20
C ARG A 252 8.19 -14.59 13.63
N ASP A 253 7.59 -13.59 14.28
CA ASP A 253 6.23 -13.70 14.77
C ASP A 253 5.21 -13.54 13.63
N VAL A 254 5.45 -12.58 12.70
CA VAL A 254 4.67 -12.45 11.46
C VAL A 254 4.78 -13.71 10.61
N MET A 255 5.97 -14.32 10.55
CA MET A 255 6.21 -15.53 9.74
C MET A 255 5.74 -16.83 10.43
N SER A 256 5.38 -16.80 11.72
CA SER A 256 4.98 -18.02 12.45
C SER A 256 3.75 -18.73 11.88
N PRO A 257 2.66 -18.05 11.42
CA PRO A 257 1.52 -18.70 10.80
C PRO A 257 1.70 -18.96 9.28
N VAL A 258 2.82 -18.51 8.68
CA VAL A 258 3.04 -18.68 7.24
C VAL A 258 3.30 -20.13 6.89
N SER A 259 2.34 -20.74 6.19
CA SER A 259 2.39 -22.13 5.76
C SER A 259 2.98 -22.31 4.35
N SER A 260 2.92 -21.25 3.53
CA SER A 260 3.39 -21.32 2.15
C SER A 260 3.86 -19.94 1.66
N ILE A 261 4.94 -19.92 0.87
CA ILE A 261 5.44 -18.74 0.19
C ILE A 261 5.31 -18.95 -1.31
N VAL A 262 4.60 -18.03 -1.96
CA VAL A 262 4.45 -17.98 -3.43
C VAL A 262 5.28 -16.83 -3.96
N LEU A 263 6.23 -17.12 -4.83
CA LEU A 263 7.10 -16.11 -5.46
C LEU A 263 6.62 -15.82 -6.88
N SER A 264 6.15 -14.60 -7.13
CA SER A 264 5.85 -14.12 -8.48
C SER A 264 7.09 -13.48 -9.11
N ALA A 265 7.47 -13.95 -10.28
CA ALA A 265 8.70 -13.51 -10.97
C ALA A 265 8.43 -13.17 -12.44
N SER A 266 9.22 -12.21 -12.97
CA SER A 266 9.08 -11.73 -14.36
C SER A 266 9.66 -12.71 -15.39
N ASP A 267 10.66 -13.49 -14.99
CA ASP A 267 11.42 -14.40 -15.87
C ASP A 267 12.13 -15.50 -15.04
N VAL A 268 12.68 -16.48 -15.72
CA VAL A 268 13.33 -17.65 -15.08
C VAL A 268 14.54 -17.26 -14.24
N VAL A 269 15.34 -16.26 -14.67
CA VAL A 269 16.52 -15.82 -13.92
C VAL A 269 16.12 -15.11 -12.65
N SER A 270 15.10 -14.24 -12.72
CA SER A 270 14.55 -13.55 -11.55
C SER A 270 13.88 -14.53 -10.58
N ALA A 271 13.21 -15.58 -11.10
CA ALA A 271 12.63 -16.64 -10.27
C ALA A 271 13.73 -17.39 -9.50
N TRP A 272 14.77 -17.86 -10.22
CA TRP A 272 15.90 -18.52 -9.60
C TRP A 272 16.60 -17.64 -8.56
N GLY A 273 16.89 -16.37 -8.92
CA GLY A 273 17.52 -15.42 -8.00
C GLY A 273 16.69 -15.14 -6.77
N GLY A 274 15.36 -14.99 -6.91
CA GLY A 274 14.44 -14.78 -5.80
C GLY A 274 14.36 -15.98 -4.86
N VAL A 275 14.27 -17.20 -5.38
CA VAL A 275 14.30 -18.45 -4.60
C VAL A 275 15.61 -18.56 -3.80
N GLU A 276 16.77 -18.39 -4.48
CA GLU A 276 18.07 -18.48 -3.83
C GLU A 276 18.26 -17.38 -2.77
N PHE A 277 17.77 -16.16 -3.03
CA PHE A 277 17.83 -15.06 -2.07
C PHE A 277 17.04 -15.39 -0.79
N LEU A 278 15.78 -15.80 -0.92
CA LEU A 278 14.91 -16.15 0.21
C LEU A 278 15.51 -17.29 1.02
N ARG A 279 16.00 -18.34 0.36
CA ARG A 279 16.61 -19.51 1.00
C ARG A 279 17.89 -19.14 1.76
N ARG A 280 18.82 -18.43 1.10
CA ARG A 280 20.16 -18.19 1.67
C ARG A 280 20.19 -17.08 2.72
N HIS A 281 19.39 -16.03 2.57
CA HIS A 281 19.44 -14.86 3.44
C HIS A 281 18.38 -14.84 4.52
N LEU A 282 17.24 -15.50 4.29
CA LEU A 282 16.14 -15.52 5.24
C LEU A 282 15.79 -16.95 5.75
N ASN A 283 16.43 -17.97 5.21
CA ASN A 283 16.12 -19.39 5.49
C ASN A 283 14.63 -19.71 5.24
N LEU A 284 14.07 -19.15 4.15
CA LEU A 284 12.68 -19.32 3.74
C LEU A 284 12.62 -20.16 2.46
N GLU A 285 11.77 -21.18 2.47
CA GLU A 285 11.55 -22.04 1.29
C GLU A 285 10.35 -21.54 0.50
N VAL A 286 10.54 -21.42 -0.82
CA VAL A 286 9.47 -21.07 -1.76
C VAL A 286 8.67 -22.30 -2.12
N SER A 287 7.37 -22.28 -1.84
CA SER A 287 6.47 -23.40 -2.10
C SER A 287 6.02 -23.46 -3.57
N LEU A 288 5.91 -22.29 -4.21
CA LEU A 288 5.42 -22.18 -5.59
C LEU A 288 6.04 -20.93 -6.27
N VAL A 289 6.42 -21.07 -7.52
CA VAL A 289 6.77 -19.96 -8.40
C VAL A 289 5.58 -19.67 -9.33
N SER A 290 5.30 -18.40 -9.56
CA SER A 290 4.20 -17.90 -10.39
C SER A 290 4.62 -16.66 -11.21
N GLY A 291 3.71 -16.14 -12.01
CA GLY A 291 3.93 -14.94 -12.83
C GLY A 291 4.51 -15.27 -14.20
N PRO A 292 4.96 -14.25 -14.97
CA PRO A 292 5.48 -14.44 -16.33
C PRO A 292 6.63 -15.47 -16.45
N ALA A 293 7.36 -15.70 -15.36
CA ALA A 293 8.41 -16.73 -15.32
C ALA A 293 7.91 -18.15 -15.59
N THR A 294 6.60 -18.40 -15.44
CA THR A 294 5.95 -19.70 -15.67
C THR A 294 5.08 -19.73 -16.91
N ASP A 295 5.06 -18.65 -17.67
CA ASP A 295 4.33 -18.56 -18.94
C ASP A 295 5.20 -19.15 -20.07
N THR A 296 4.64 -20.10 -20.80
CA THR A 296 5.38 -20.87 -21.85
C THR A 296 4.83 -20.61 -23.23
#